data_534b12dab7aefc37e7bc8e81503f9746
#
_entry.id   534b12dab7aefc37e7bc8e81503f9746
#
_cell.length_a   1.000
_cell.length_b   1.000
_cell.length_c   1.000
_cell.angle_alpha   90.00
_cell.angle_beta   90.00
_cell.angle_gamma   90.00
#
_symmetry.space_group_name_H-M   'P 1'
#
loop_
_entity.id
_entity.type
_entity.pdbx_description
1 polymer ?
#
loop_
_entity_poly.entity_id
_entity_poly.type
_entity_poly.pdbx_seq_one_letter_code
_entity_poly.pdbx_strand_id
1 'polypeptide(L)'
;MTATVQSTAKMSTLDPVTFEVLKNAFSTSVDLMSEQILRTCHSFVIYARDFSCALVDAKGNTVMQGSQDVAVHVGTLHFGAQSIIERFAGDINPGDIFGVNDPYTGGTHFNDVRIIRPIFVDGEIIAFAMSMGHWSDMGGTVPGSFDVNATEHFGEGFRMVPVKLWDRGVFRRDVAELIVANTRSPAANMGDMRAQAEATGVCEREILRLVDKYSKDTVVIAFEEVQDYVERLARKRILELPDGEWEATDYIDYDPAHGEGLVPIKVKMRISGDQIHYDLSESAPAVASFLNSGFGASFSGVVAGTKTFFPDIPLNSGFYRAITCDLGPEGTVVNAGWPVAVTGFCSGPYEKIMSAIFELWSTIMPERAIACSFNLEYLLVGGRDGRKGDGSFFMWYDWMVGGWGGRNGKDGTNCT
;
A
#
# COMPACT_ATOMS: atom_id res chain seq x y z
N MET A 1 -22.02 -8.36 2.92
CA MET A 1 -22.86 -7.49 3.80
C MET A 1 -22.46 -6.06 3.51
N THR A 2 -23.29 -5.33 2.78
CA THR A 2 -23.12 -3.90 2.49
C THR A 2 -23.45 -3.11 3.74
N ALA A 3 -22.46 -2.78 4.54
CA ALA A 3 -22.64 -1.82 5.64
C ALA A 3 -22.69 -0.42 5.03
N THR A 4 -23.86 0.19 5.04
CA THR A 4 -24.02 1.62 4.75
C THR A 4 -23.35 2.39 5.89
N VAL A 5 -22.12 2.83 5.65
CA VAL A 5 -21.39 3.68 6.61
C VAL A 5 -22.02 5.07 6.50
N GLN A 6 -22.90 5.40 7.43
CA GLN A 6 -23.34 6.79 7.61
C GLN A 6 -22.14 7.64 7.99
N SER A 7 -22.03 8.83 7.40
CA SER A 7 -20.98 9.81 7.76
C SER A 7 -20.98 10.03 9.27
N THR A 8 -19.84 9.71 9.91
CA THR A 8 -19.63 9.92 11.34
C THR A 8 -18.78 11.16 11.62
N ALA A 9 -18.41 11.92 10.57
CA ALA A 9 -17.53 13.08 10.70
C ALA A 9 -18.14 14.14 11.60
N LYS A 10 -17.56 14.28 12.80
CA LYS A 10 -17.93 15.29 13.80
C LYS A 10 -17.28 16.63 13.47
N MET A 11 -17.85 17.74 13.96
CA MET A 11 -17.14 19.02 13.94
C MET A 11 -15.93 18.97 14.87
N SER A 12 -14.83 19.64 14.46
CA SER A 12 -13.58 19.70 15.23
C SER A 12 -13.85 20.21 16.66
N THR A 13 -13.24 19.53 17.63
CA THR A 13 -13.24 19.94 19.05
C THR A 13 -11.95 20.68 19.39
N LEU A 14 -10.91 20.60 18.56
CA LEU A 14 -9.67 21.33 18.69
C LEU A 14 -9.80 22.74 18.14
N ASP A 15 -9.08 23.69 18.75
CA ASP A 15 -8.95 25.00 18.14
C ASP A 15 -8.19 24.90 16.80
N PRO A 16 -8.50 25.78 15.83
CA PRO A 16 -7.94 25.67 14.47
C PRO A 16 -6.42 25.73 14.40
N VAL A 17 -5.78 26.45 15.32
CA VAL A 17 -4.31 26.59 15.33
C VAL A 17 -3.67 25.28 15.79
N THR A 18 -4.15 24.71 16.90
CA THR A 18 -3.69 23.41 17.40
C THR A 18 -3.91 22.31 16.38
N PHE A 19 -5.09 22.27 15.73
CA PHE A 19 -5.37 21.31 14.64
C PHE A 19 -4.35 21.40 13.50
N GLU A 20 -4.12 22.59 12.96
CA GLU A 20 -3.15 22.77 11.85
C GLU A 20 -1.73 22.43 12.25
N VAL A 21 -1.31 22.79 13.48
CA VAL A 21 0.03 22.46 13.99
C VAL A 21 0.20 20.95 14.13
N LEU A 22 -0.76 20.23 14.70
CA LEU A 22 -0.68 18.78 14.88
C LEU A 22 -0.73 18.05 13.54
N LYS A 23 -1.64 18.43 12.63
CA LYS A 23 -1.72 17.87 11.28
C LYS A 23 -0.39 17.96 10.54
N ASN A 24 0.26 19.14 10.56
CA ASN A 24 1.55 19.32 9.91
C ASN A 24 2.68 18.59 10.65
N ALA A 25 2.62 18.49 11.98
CA ALA A 25 3.60 17.72 12.76
C ALA A 25 3.50 16.22 12.46
N PHE A 26 2.30 15.66 12.26
CA PHE A 26 2.13 14.26 11.85
C PHE A 26 2.73 14.02 10.45
N SER A 27 2.49 14.91 9.48
CA SER A 27 3.13 14.84 8.17
C SER A 27 4.64 14.85 8.28
N THR A 28 5.20 15.79 9.05
CA THR A 28 6.65 15.87 9.29
C THR A 28 7.19 14.59 9.93
N SER A 29 6.47 14.00 10.88
CA SER A 29 6.90 12.76 11.55
C SER A 29 7.02 11.60 10.57
N VAL A 30 6.11 11.51 9.61
CA VAL A 30 6.13 10.49 8.55
C VAL A 30 7.23 10.77 7.52
N ASP A 31 7.40 12.01 7.10
CA ASP A 31 8.48 12.39 6.16
C ASP A 31 9.87 12.15 6.78
N LEU A 32 10.03 12.35 8.08
CA LEU A 32 11.27 12.03 8.81
C LEU A 32 11.55 10.51 8.83
N MET A 33 10.53 9.65 8.87
CA MET A 33 10.74 8.20 8.65
C MET A 33 11.33 7.93 7.28
N SER A 34 10.77 8.54 6.24
CA SER A 34 11.22 8.38 4.86
C SER A 34 12.68 8.80 4.69
N GLU A 35 13.06 9.94 5.26
CA GLU A 35 14.45 10.40 5.27
C GLU A 35 15.40 9.46 6.04
N GLN A 36 14.95 8.89 7.16
CA GLN A 36 15.72 7.91 7.91
C GLN A 36 15.98 6.65 7.09
N ILE A 37 14.96 6.13 6.39
CA ILE A 37 15.11 4.94 5.54
C ILE A 37 16.15 5.20 4.45
N LEU A 38 16.03 6.29 3.70
CA LEU A 38 16.96 6.64 2.61
C LEU A 38 18.42 6.74 3.06
N ARG A 39 18.65 7.17 4.30
CA ARG A 39 20.02 7.29 4.86
C ARG A 39 20.59 5.98 5.33
N THR A 40 19.77 4.97 5.59
CA THR A 40 20.19 3.74 6.28
C THR A 40 19.83 2.45 5.55
N CYS A 41 19.09 2.50 4.44
CA CYS A 41 18.75 1.33 3.64
C CYS A 41 20.01 0.68 3.01
N HIS A 42 19.90 -0.59 2.74
CA HIS A 42 20.98 -1.41 2.18
C HIS A 42 20.73 -1.84 0.75
N SER A 43 19.45 -1.95 0.34
CA SER A 43 19.10 -2.29 -1.03
C SER A 43 18.98 -1.04 -1.92
N PHE A 44 19.31 -1.22 -3.20
CA PHE A 44 19.15 -0.14 -4.17
C PHE A 44 17.67 0.14 -4.48
N VAL A 45 16.79 -0.84 -4.33
CA VAL A 45 15.35 -0.70 -4.60
C VAL A 45 14.72 0.28 -3.61
N ILE A 46 14.97 0.11 -2.32
CA ILE A 46 14.54 1.07 -1.29
C ILE A 46 15.25 2.43 -1.48
N TYR A 47 16.53 2.42 -1.85
CA TYR A 47 17.25 3.67 -2.14
C TYR A 47 16.65 4.42 -3.34
N ALA A 48 16.12 3.69 -4.34
CA ALA A 48 15.37 4.25 -5.46
C ALA A 48 13.94 4.70 -5.10
N ARG A 49 13.60 4.73 -3.80
CA ARG A 49 12.33 5.16 -3.21
C ARG A 49 11.16 4.19 -3.37
N ASP A 50 11.43 2.90 -3.57
CA ASP A 50 10.36 1.89 -3.53
C ASP A 50 10.04 1.50 -2.07
N PHE A 51 9.45 2.43 -1.37
CA PHE A 51 8.98 2.27 0.00
C PHE A 51 7.89 3.31 0.32
N SER A 52 7.17 3.08 1.40
CA SER A 52 6.17 4.01 1.94
C SER A 52 6.17 4.01 3.45
N CYS A 53 5.75 5.12 4.04
CA CYS A 53 5.66 5.30 5.47
C CYS A 53 4.28 5.80 5.88
N ALA A 54 3.80 5.38 7.04
CA ALA A 54 2.52 5.84 7.57
C ALA A 54 2.51 5.95 9.09
N LEU A 55 1.72 6.90 9.57
CA LEU A 55 1.19 6.95 10.93
C LEU A 55 -0.24 6.42 10.90
N VAL A 56 -0.52 5.45 11.77
CA VAL A 56 -1.79 4.72 11.84
C VAL A 56 -2.32 4.85 13.27
N ASP A 57 -3.63 5.07 13.45
CA ASP A 57 -4.24 5.17 14.77
C ASP A 57 -4.32 3.80 15.49
N ALA A 58 -4.73 3.81 16.75
CA ALA A 58 -4.86 2.59 17.55
C ALA A 58 -5.89 1.58 17.02
N LYS A 59 -6.77 1.99 16.11
CA LYS A 59 -7.78 1.15 15.45
C LYS A 59 -7.30 0.55 14.13
N GLY A 60 -6.09 0.92 13.68
CA GLY A 60 -5.53 0.48 12.41
C GLY A 60 -5.94 1.35 11.23
N ASN A 61 -6.38 2.60 11.42
CA ASN A 61 -6.72 3.51 10.34
C ASN A 61 -5.54 4.43 10.03
N THR A 62 -5.26 4.67 8.75
CA THR A 62 -4.21 5.60 8.33
C THR A 62 -4.59 7.04 8.68
N VAL A 63 -3.79 7.69 9.51
CA VAL A 63 -3.89 9.11 9.87
C VAL A 63 -3.13 9.96 8.87
N MET A 64 -1.88 9.55 8.54
CA MET A 64 -0.98 10.28 7.66
C MET A 64 -0.10 9.32 6.88
N GLN A 65 0.22 9.66 5.65
CA GLN A 65 1.13 8.95 4.76
C GLN A 65 2.29 9.87 4.34
N GLY A 66 3.38 9.28 3.88
CA GLY A 66 4.52 10.03 3.37
C GLY A 66 4.17 10.84 2.12
N SER A 67 4.76 12.02 2.00
CA SER A 67 4.51 12.95 0.91
C SER A 67 4.98 12.45 -0.47
N GLN A 68 5.87 11.44 -0.48
CA GLN A 68 6.48 10.85 -1.67
C GLN A 68 6.30 9.33 -1.72
N ASP A 69 5.26 8.82 -1.08
CA ASP A 69 4.94 7.40 -1.05
C ASP A 69 4.56 6.86 -2.43
N VAL A 70 4.89 5.61 -2.66
CA VAL A 70 4.55 4.91 -3.91
C VAL A 70 3.04 4.69 -3.98
N ALA A 71 2.42 5.08 -5.09
CA ALA A 71 0.96 5.06 -5.24
C ALA A 71 0.35 3.66 -5.02
N VAL A 72 1.04 2.59 -5.41
CA VAL A 72 0.57 1.22 -5.26
C VAL A 72 0.46 0.78 -3.79
N HIS A 73 1.19 1.41 -2.90
CA HIS A 73 1.19 1.07 -1.47
C HIS A 73 0.07 1.74 -0.67
N VAL A 74 -0.37 2.92 -1.10
CA VAL A 74 -1.18 3.83 -0.26
C VAL A 74 -2.50 3.24 0.22
N GLY A 75 -3.21 2.48 -0.60
CA GLY A 75 -4.45 1.80 -0.24
C GLY A 75 -4.26 0.59 0.68
N THR A 76 -3.02 0.13 0.93
CA THR A 76 -2.76 -1.13 1.63
C THR A 76 -2.17 -0.97 3.03
N LEU A 77 -1.64 0.21 3.37
CA LEU A 77 -0.87 0.40 4.60
C LEU A 77 -1.66 0.05 5.86
N HIS A 78 -2.91 0.48 5.95
CA HIS A 78 -3.76 0.25 7.13
C HIS A 78 -4.04 -1.24 7.41
N PHE A 79 -4.13 -2.09 6.38
CA PHE A 79 -4.34 -3.53 6.56
C PHE A 79 -3.20 -4.20 7.31
N GLY A 80 -1.96 -3.70 7.16
CA GLY A 80 -0.83 -4.21 7.92
C GLY A 80 -1.01 -4.04 9.43
N ALA A 81 -1.41 -2.86 9.90
CA ALA A 81 -1.68 -2.61 11.31
C ALA A 81 -2.89 -3.42 11.81
N GLN A 82 -3.96 -3.49 11.01
CA GLN A 82 -5.15 -4.29 11.35
C GLN A 82 -4.81 -5.77 11.52
N SER A 83 -3.99 -6.35 10.64
CA SER A 83 -3.55 -7.74 10.75
C SER A 83 -2.73 -8.02 12.02
N ILE A 84 -1.94 -7.03 12.49
CA ILE A 84 -1.21 -7.14 13.77
C ILE A 84 -2.18 -7.06 14.95
N ILE A 85 -3.10 -6.08 14.94
CA ILE A 85 -4.10 -5.89 16.00
C ILE A 85 -4.93 -7.16 16.17
N GLU A 86 -5.38 -7.76 15.08
CA GLU A 86 -6.17 -8.98 15.09
C GLU A 86 -5.36 -10.20 15.61
N ARG A 87 -4.18 -10.43 15.02
CA ARG A 87 -3.39 -11.62 15.32
C ARG A 87 -2.80 -11.63 16.73
N PHE A 88 -2.40 -10.45 17.24
CA PHE A 88 -1.76 -10.31 18.55
C PHE A 88 -2.67 -9.62 19.56
N ALA A 89 -3.99 -9.80 19.43
CA ALA A 89 -4.96 -9.25 20.38
C ALA A 89 -4.60 -9.69 21.83
N GLY A 90 -4.31 -8.70 22.70
CA GLY A 90 -3.88 -8.93 24.09
C GLY A 90 -2.40 -9.29 24.28
N ASP A 91 -1.59 -9.39 23.20
CA ASP A 91 -0.14 -9.66 23.27
C ASP A 91 0.69 -8.64 22.43
N ILE A 92 0.26 -7.38 22.39
CA ILE A 92 1.06 -6.27 21.90
C ILE A 92 1.62 -5.53 23.10
N ASN A 93 2.95 -5.41 23.17
CA ASN A 93 3.64 -4.87 24.34
C ASN A 93 4.57 -3.70 23.97
N PRO A 94 4.90 -2.79 24.92
CA PRO A 94 5.91 -1.77 24.68
C PRO A 94 7.25 -2.37 24.23
N GLY A 95 7.83 -1.80 23.16
CA GLY A 95 9.08 -2.28 22.57
C GLY A 95 8.91 -3.40 21.54
N ASP A 96 7.70 -3.90 21.29
CA ASP A 96 7.44 -4.83 20.18
C ASP A 96 7.63 -4.12 18.84
N ILE A 97 8.15 -4.86 17.85
CA ILE A 97 8.13 -4.47 16.44
C ILE A 97 7.75 -5.71 15.63
N PHE A 98 6.81 -5.53 14.76
CA PHE A 98 6.25 -6.60 13.93
C PHE A 98 6.72 -6.51 12.49
N GLY A 99 6.76 -7.67 11.81
CA GLY A 99 6.97 -7.80 10.38
C GLY A 99 5.84 -8.57 9.73
N VAL A 100 5.45 -8.18 8.52
CA VAL A 100 4.46 -8.87 7.69
C VAL A 100 4.65 -8.51 6.21
N ASN A 101 4.48 -9.50 5.31
CA ASN A 101 4.46 -9.25 3.87
C ASN A 101 3.31 -9.98 3.15
N ASP A 102 2.37 -10.51 3.91
CA ASP A 102 1.31 -11.40 3.41
C ASP A 102 0.30 -10.64 2.51
N PRO A 103 0.23 -10.92 1.19
CA PRO A 103 -0.72 -10.27 0.30
C PRO A 103 -2.17 -10.67 0.56
N TYR A 104 -2.42 -11.84 1.16
CA TYR A 104 -3.77 -12.32 1.48
C TYR A 104 -4.36 -11.70 2.74
N THR A 105 -3.57 -10.93 3.49
CA THR A 105 -4.02 -10.11 4.63
C THR A 105 -3.97 -8.60 4.32
N GLY A 106 -4.12 -8.23 3.06
CA GLY A 106 -4.14 -6.84 2.60
C GLY A 106 -2.78 -6.29 2.19
N GLY A 107 -1.79 -7.18 1.93
CA GLY A 107 -0.53 -6.84 1.26
C GLY A 107 -0.70 -6.60 -0.23
N THR A 108 0.40 -6.20 -0.85
CA THR A 108 0.55 -6.09 -2.30
C THR A 108 1.14 -7.38 -2.86
N HIS A 109 2.45 -7.59 -2.69
CA HIS A 109 3.17 -8.82 -3.00
C HIS A 109 4.23 -9.12 -1.92
N PHE A 110 4.93 -10.26 -2.03
CA PHE A 110 5.83 -10.72 -0.95
C PHE A 110 7.06 -9.83 -0.75
N ASN A 111 7.49 -9.09 -1.77
CA ASN A 111 8.62 -8.18 -1.66
C ASN A 111 8.32 -6.95 -0.78
N ASP A 112 7.05 -6.57 -0.65
CA ASP A 112 6.63 -5.41 0.13
C ASP A 112 6.52 -5.75 1.63
N VAL A 113 7.66 -5.69 2.29
CA VAL A 113 7.76 -6.01 3.71
C VAL A 113 7.41 -4.80 4.57
N ARG A 114 6.39 -4.98 5.41
CA ARG A 114 5.94 -3.97 6.38
C ARG A 114 6.58 -4.23 7.71
N ILE A 115 7.17 -3.18 8.29
CA ILE A 115 7.69 -3.15 9.65
C ILE A 115 6.82 -2.18 10.45
N ILE A 116 6.24 -2.65 11.55
CA ILE A 116 5.18 -1.96 12.28
C ILE A 116 5.55 -1.90 13.76
N ARG A 117 5.56 -0.69 14.31
CA ARG A 117 5.86 -0.42 15.72
C ARG A 117 4.62 0.20 16.40
N PRO A 118 4.09 -0.40 17.47
CA PRO A 118 3.09 0.25 18.31
C PRO A 118 3.70 1.39 19.13
N ILE A 119 2.97 2.48 19.26
CA ILE A 119 3.34 3.64 20.08
C ILE A 119 2.49 3.63 21.35
N PHE A 120 3.16 3.52 22.49
CA PHE A 120 2.52 3.43 23.80
C PHE A 120 2.64 4.73 24.59
N VAL A 121 1.56 5.09 25.28
CA VAL A 121 1.53 6.14 26.33
C VAL A 121 0.71 5.61 27.50
N ASP A 122 1.28 5.68 28.71
CA ASP A 122 0.64 5.21 29.95
C ASP A 122 0.14 3.75 29.89
N GLY A 123 0.85 2.89 29.14
CA GLY A 123 0.49 1.49 28.96
C GLY A 123 -0.59 1.21 27.91
N GLU A 124 -1.10 2.24 27.24
CA GLU A 124 -2.10 2.14 26.18
C GLU A 124 -1.48 2.38 24.80
N ILE A 125 -1.90 1.63 23.79
CA ILE A 125 -1.53 1.89 22.40
C ILE A 125 -2.33 3.09 21.89
N ILE A 126 -1.63 4.14 21.45
CA ILE A 126 -2.28 5.33 20.88
C ILE A 126 -2.18 5.37 19.35
N ALA A 127 -1.15 4.73 18.77
CA ALA A 127 -0.91 4.71 17.34
C ALA A 127 0.06 3.58 16.96
N PHE A 128 0.28 3.42 15.66
CA PHE A 128 1.35 2.60 15.08
C PHE A 128 2.15 3.43 14.07
N ALA A 129 3.47 3.33 14.13
CA ALA A 129 4.36 3.78 13.08
C ALA A 129 4.63 2.61 12.13
N MET A 130 4.48 2.82 10.84
CA MET A 130 4.66 1.78 9.83
C MET A 130 5.58 2.25 8.71
N SER A 131 6.46 1.34 8.31
CA SER A 131 7.24 1.43 7.09
C SER A 131 7.00 0.19 6.24
N MET A 132 6.75 0.36 4.95
CA MET A 132 6.68 -0.70 3.96
C MET A 132 7.81 -0.46 2.95
N GLY A 133 8.61 -1.47 2.68
CA GLY A 133 9.75 -1.38 1.76
C GLY A 133 9.83 -2.60 0.87
N HIS A 134 10.09 -2.38 -0.43
CA HIS A 134 10.29 -3.44 -1.39
C HIS A 134 11.68 -4.07 -1.20
N TRP A 135 11.72 -5.27 -0.61
CA TRP A 135 12.95 -6.03 -0.49
C TRP A 135 13.31 -6.67 -1.82
N SER A 136 14.56 -6.57 -2.18
CA SER A 136 15.05 -6.97 -3.50
C SER A 136 14.77 -8.44 -3.88
N ASP A 137 14.64 -9.34 -2.90
CA ASP A 137 14.39 -10.77 -3.12
C ASP A 137 13.75 -11.38 -1.87
N MET A 138 12.67 -12.10 -2.06
CA MET A 138 11.97 -12.84 -1.00
C MET A 138 11.99 -14.35 -1.23
N GLY A 139 12.93 -14.85 -2.05
CA GLY A 139 13.02 -16.27 -2.37
C GLY A 139 12.20 -16.66 -3.60
N GLY A 140 11.51 -17.80 -3.53
CA GLY A 140 10.79 -18.33 -4.68
C GLY A 140 11.70 -18.97 -5.71
N THR A 141 11.16 -19.28 -6.89
CA THR A 141 11.81 -20.05 -7.93
C THR A 141 12.85 -19.25 -8.73
N VAL A 142 12.66 -17.93 -8.87
CA VAL A 142 13.52 -17.05 -9.67
C VAL A 142 14.09 -15.91 -8.84
N PRO A 143 15.25 -15.34 -9.23
CA PRO A 143 15.78 -14.13 -8.64
C PRO A 143 14.79 -12.96 -8.71
N GLY A 144 14.68 -12.21 -7.59
CA GLY A 144 13.76 -11.07 -7.48
C GLY A 144 12.32 -11.45 -7.16
N SER A 145 12.01 -12.76 -7.08
CA SER A 145 10.67 -13.26 -6.65
C SER A 145 9.53 -12.97 -7.64
N PHE A 146 9.82 -12.67 -8.91
CA PHE A 146 8.83 -12.43 -9.96
C PHE A 146 8.83 -13.59 -10.97
N ASP A 147 8.29 -14.75 -10.58
CA ASP A 147 8.16 -15.88 -11.47
C ASP A 147 6.85 -15.80 -12.28
N VAL A 148 6.98 -15.45 -13.55
CA VAL A 148 5.83 -15.36 -14.47
C VAL A 148 5.09 -16.70 -14.67
N ASN A 149 5.72 -17.83 -14.32
CA ASN A 149 5.14 -19.15 -14.40
C ASN A 149 4.58 -19.65 -13.06
N ALA A 150 4.70 -18.86 -11.99
CA ALA A 150 4.14 -19.25 -10.70
C ALA A 150 2.61 -19.32 -10.77
N THR A 151 2.06 -20.44 -10.31
CA THR A 151 0.60 -20.63 -10.18
C THR A 151 0.17 -20.55 -8.72
N GLU A 152 1.12 -20.71 -7.80
CA GLU A 152 0.93 -20.65 -6.36
C GLU A 152 2.02 -19.81 -5.71
N HIS A 153 1.70 -19.19 -4.59
CA HIS A 153 2.63 -18.33 -3.84
C HIS A 153 3.95 -19.00 -3.46
N PHE A 154 4.00 -20.33 -3.34
CA PHE A 154 5.22 -21.05 -3.01
C PHE A 154 6.33 -20.87 -4.06
N GLY A 155 5.96 -20.62 -5.30
CA GLY A 155 6.90 -20.25 -6.37
C GLY A 155 7.34 -18.78 -6.30
N GLU A 156 6.55 -17.90 -5.69
CA GLU A 156 6.78 -16.46 -5.69
C GLU A 156 7.70 -15.98 -4.57
N GLY A 157 7.67 -16.61 -3.40
CA GLY A 157 8.54 -16.18 -2.32
C GLY A 157 8.13 -16.61 -0.92
N PHE A 158 8.92 -16.16 0.06
CA PHE A 158 8.68 -16.45 1.47
C PHE A 158 7.53 -15.58 2.01
N ARG A 159 6.43 -16.23 2.38
CA ARG A 159 5.29 -15.59 3.02
C ARG A 159 5.54 -15.41 4.50
N MET A 160 5.64 -14.17 4.93
CA MET A 160 5.75 -13.78 6.33
C MET A 160 4.39 -13.32 6.83
N VAL A 161 3.66 -14.20 7.52
CA VAL A 161 2.48 -13.80 8.30
C VAL A 161 2.92 -12.86 9.43
N PRO A 162 2.04 -12.09 10.07
CA PRO A 162 2.43 -11.21 11.16
C PRO A 162 3.25 -11.93 12.23
N VAL A 163 4.49 -11.47 12.48
CA VAL A 163 5.43 -12.01 13.47
C VAL A 163 6.10 -10.91 14.26
N LYS A 164 6.51 -11.17 15.51
CA LYS A 164 7.37 -10.27 16.28
C LYS A 164 8.82 -10.40 15.81
N LEU A 165 9.39 -9.30 15.33
CA LEU A 165 10.82 -9.16 15.03
C LEU A 165 11.61 -8.62 16.24
N TRP A 166 10.95 -7.81 17.07
CA TRP A 166 11.38 -7.47 18.43
C TRP A 166 10.23 -7.80 19.38
N ASP A 167 10.57 -8.42 20.50
CA ASP A 167 9.64 -8.76 21.57
C ASP A 167 10.08 -8.00 22.83
N ARG A 168 9.28 -7.02 23.26
CA ARG A 168 9.57 -6.14 24.41
C ARG A 168 10.98 -5.53 24.34
N GLY A 169 11.35 -5.02 23.18
CA GLY A 169 12.65 -4.40 22.93
C GLY A 169 13.80 -5.38 22.64
N VAL A 170 13.58 -6.69 22.74
CA VAL A 170 14.59 -7.70 22.45
C VAL A 170 14.47 -8.17 21.00
N PHE A 171 15.55 -7.99 20.23
CA PHE A 171 15.57 -8.45 18.83
C PHE A 171 15.48 -9.97 18.73
N ARG A 172 14.50 -10.47 18.00
CA ARG A 172 14.28 -11.89 17.72
C ARG A 172 15.17 -12.34 16.57
N ARG A 173 16.46 -12.51 16.91
CA ARG A 173 17.47 -12.93 15.95
C ARG A 173 17.13 -14.21 15.23
N ASP A 174 16.57 -15.18 15.96
CA ASP A 174 16.11 -16.47 15.44
C ASP A 174 15.06 -16.32 14.34
N VAL A 175 14.07 -15.44 14.53
CA VAL A 175 13.01 -15.15 13.55
C VAL A 175 13.61 -14.40 12.35
N ALA A 176 14.40 -13.36 12.59
CA ALA A 176 15.00 -12.55 11.52
C ALA A 176 15.95 -13.38 10.64
N GLU A 177 16.81 -14.22 11.22
CA GLU A 177 17.70 -15.12 10.49
C GLU A 177 16.93 -16.17 9.69
N LEU A 178 15.83 -16.73 10.24
CA LEU A 178 14.96 -17.65 9.51
C LEU A 178 14.37 -16.98 8.26
N ILE A 179 13.90 -15.75 8.37
CA ILE A 179 13.33 -15.00 7.24
C ILE A 179 14.38 -14.78 6.16
N VAL A 180 15.51 -14.15 6.51
CA VAL A 180 16.51 -13.76 5.50
C VAL A 180 17.27 -14.95 4.90
N ALA A 181 17.36 -16.09 5.61
CA ALA A 181 17.95 -17.32 5.09
C ALA A 181 17.16 -17.91 3.91
N ASN A 182 15.89 -17.56 3.76
CA ASN A 182 15.04 -18.00 2.66
C ASN A 182 15.10 -17.03 1.46
N THR A 183 15.97 -16.04 1.48
CA THR A 183 16.13 -15.02 0.43
C THR A 183 17.53 -15.08 -0.19
N ARG A 184 17.67 -14.54 -1.41
CA ARG A 184 18.98 -14.52 -2.11
C ARG A 184 19.86 -13.33 -1.71
N SER A 185 19.31 -12.35 -0.97
CA SER A 185 19.99 -11.13 -0.52
C SER A 185 19.94 -10.96 1.02
N PRO A 186 20.37 -11.97 1.82
CA PRO A 186 20.16 -11.99 3.26
C PRO A 186 20.79 -10.79 4.00
N ALA A 187 21.95 -10.32 3.55
CA ALA A 187 22.63 -9.18 4.18
C ALA A 187 21.90 -7.86 3.92
N ALA A 188 21.43 -7.62 2.69
CA ALA A 188 20.67 -6.44 2.35
C ALA A 188 19.30 -6.45 3.07
N ASN A 189 18.57 -7.55 3.01
CA ASN A 189 17.27 -7.68 3.68
C ASN A 189 17.36 -7.52 5.20
N MET A 190 18.41 -8.04 5.85
CA MET A 190 18.66 -7.80 7.28
C MET A 190 18.97 -6.33 7.57
N GLY A 191 19.69 -5.65 6.68
CA GLY A 191 19.99 -4.22 6.77
C GLY A 191 18.71 -3.38 6.61
N ASP A 192 17.91 -3.69 5.62
CA ASP A 192 16.64 -2.99 5.34
C ASP A 192 15.61 -3.20 6.46
N MET A 193 15.50 -4.43 7.00
CA MET A 193 14.68 -4.70 8.19
C MET A 193 15.03 -3.76 9.36
N ARG A 194 16.32 -3.56 9.63
CA ARG A 194 16.78 -2.67 10.69
C ARG A 194 16.55 -1.20 10.35
N ALA A 195 16.81 -0.80 9.11
CA ALA A 195 16.59 0.56 8.65
C ALA A 195 15.11 0.97 8.79
N GLN A 196 14.19 0.09 8.38
CA GLN A 196 12.76 0.28 8.54
C GLN A 196 12.35 0.32 10.02
N ALA A 197 12.88 -0.57 10.86
CA ALA A 197 12.61 -0.59 12.29
C ALA A 197 13.09 0.70 12.99
N GLU A 198 14.28 1.21 12.65
CA GLU A 198 14.80 2.48 13.18
C GLU A 198 13.96 3.67 12.71
N ALA A 199 13.47 3.66 11.45
CA ALA A 199 12.61 4.69 10.93
C ALA A 199 11.29 4.77 11.70
N THR A 200 10.66 3.62 12.02
CA THR A 200 9.45 3.62 12.86
C THR A 200 9.71 4.21 14.25
N GLY A 201 10.92 4.05 14.79
CA GLY A 201 11.35 4.67 16.04
C GLY A 201 11.50 6.20 15.95
N VAL A 202 11.80 6.74 14.74
CA VAL A 202 11.78 8.20 14.53
C VAL A 202 10.37 8.75 14.73
N CYS A 203 9.38 8.15 14.07
CA CYS A 203 7.98 8.57 14.23
C CYS A 203 7.50 8.43 15.68
N GLU A 204 7.80 7.31 16.35
CA GLU A 204 7.47 7.12 17.77
C GLU A 204 7.96 8.28 18.61
N ARG A 205 9.25 8.66 18.50
CA ARG A 205 9.83 9.79 19.26
C ARG A 205 9.13 11.11 18.98
N GLU A 206 8.81 11.39 17.72
CA GLU A 206 8.12 12.63 17.35
C GLU A 206 6.69 12.66 17.91
N ILE A 207 5.95 11.55 17.85
CA ILE A 207 4.60 11.48 18.42
C ILE A 207 4.65 11.62 19.95
N LEU A 208 5.59 10.97 20.63
CA LEU A 208 5.76 11.12 22.08
C LEU A 208 6.10 12.56 22.47
N ARG A 209 6.92 13.26 21.69
CA ARG A 209 7.21 14.69 21.88
C ARG A 209 5.95 15.57 21.75
N LEU A 210 5.04 15.21 20.83
CA LEU A 210 3.76 15.91 20.72
C LEU A 210 2.85 15.61 21.91
N VAL A 211 2.85 14.38 22.41
CA VAL A 211 2.11 14.01 23.63
C VAL A 211 2.61 14.81 24.84
N ASP A 212 3.91 14.93 25.02
CA ASP A 212 4.51 15.72 26.09
C ASP A 212 4.10 17.20 26.00
N LYS A 213 3.95 17.73 24.80
CA LYS A 213 3.62 19.15 24.57
C LYS A 213 2.13 19.45 24.66
N TYR A 214 1.28 18.57 24.16
CA TYR A 214 -0.15 18.83 23.96
C TYR A 214 -1.09 17.93 24.77
N SER A 215 -0.59 16.95 25.48
CA SER A 215 -1.25 15.81 26.14
C SER A 215 -1.63 14.67 25.22
N LYS A 216 -1.75 13.46 25.81
CA LYS A 216 -2.22 12.23 25.12
C LYS A 216 -3.57 12.44 24.46
N ASP A 217 -4.53 12.94 25.21
CA ASP A 217 -5.92 13.10 24.74
C ASP A 217 -5.99 14.04 23.54
N THR A 218 -5.29 15.16 23.59
CA THR A 218 -5.24 16.12 22.47
C THR A 218 -4.66 15.49 21.20
N VAL A 219 -3.58 14.71 21.31
CA VAL A 219 -2.94 14.05 20.16
C VAL A 219 -3.86 12.95 19.59
N VAL A 220 -4.49 12.14 20.43
CA VAL A 220 -5.43 11.09 20.00
C VAL A 220 -6.67 11.69 19.33
N ILE A 221 -7.24 12.78 19.88
CA ILE A 221 -8.34 13.52 19.24
C ILE A 221 -7.88 14.03 17.86
N ALA A 222 -6.67 14.57 17.75
CA ALA A 222 -6.16 15.07 16.48
C ALA A 222 -6.02 13.97 15.41
N PHE A 223 -5.69 12.73 15.78
CA PHE A 223 -5.68 11.60 14.81
C PHE A 223 -7.07 11.38 14.20
N GLU A 224 -8.13 11.43 14.99
CA GLU A 224 -9.50 11.25 14.50
C GLU A 224 -9.93 12.47 13.67
N GLU A 225 -9.67 13.68 14.15
CA GLU A 225 -10.07 14.92 13.47
C GLU A 225 -9.39 15.15 12.13
N VAL A 226 -8.13 14.71 11.96
CA VAL A 226 -7.43 14.76 10.65
C VAL A 226 -8.10 13.83 9.64
N GLN A 227 -8.55 12.65 10.04
CA GLN A 227 -9.30 11.75 9.18
C GLN A 227 -10.69 12.32 8.86
N ASP A 228 -11.40 12.83 9.86
CA ASP A 228 -12.72 13.46 9.68
C ASP A 228 -12.66 14.70 8.78
N TYR A 229 -11.58 15.48 8.87
CA TYR A 229 -11.33 16.60 7.98
C TYR A 229 -11.23 16.16 6.51
N VAL A 230 -10.45 15.09 6.25
CA VAL A 230 -10.29 14.55 4.89
C VAL A 230 -11.60 13.94 4.38
N GLU A 231 -12.34 13.23 5.22
CA GLU A 231 -13.66 12.70 4.87
C GLU A 231 -14.63 13.80 4.46
N ARG A 232 -14.72 14.89 5.25
CA ARG A 232 -15.57 16.04 4.90
C ARG A 232 -15.17 16.69 3.57
N LEU A 233 -13.87 16.82 3.28
CA LEU A 233 -13.40 17.35 2.00
C LEU A 233 -13.78 16.42 0.84
N ALA A 234 -13.57 15.10 1.00
CA ALA A 234 -13.91 14.12 -0.02
C ALA A 234 -15.40 14.12 -0.31
N ARG A 235 -16.24 14.02 0.71
CA ARG A 235 -17.70 14.04 0.56
C ARG A 235 -18.23 15.34 -0.05
N LYS A 236 -17.70 16.48 0.40
CA LYS A 236 -18.04 17.77 -0.20
C LYS A 236 -17.73 17.80 -1.69
N ARG A 237 -16.58 17.24 -2.09
CA ARG A 237 -16.17 17.22 -3.50
C ARG A 237 -17.00 16.26 -4.34
N ILE A 238 -17.40 15.13 -3.75
CA ILE A 238 -18.28 14.16 -4.42
C ILE A 238 -19.67 14.74 -4.65
N LEU A 239 -20.22 15.50 -3.69
CA LEU A 239 -21.52 16.18 -3.85
C LEU A 239 -21.58 17.20 -5.01
N GLU A 240 -20.44 17.63 -5.53
CA GLU A 240 -20.39 18.53 -6.71
C GLU A 240 -20.53 17.74 -8.03
N LEU A 241 -20.53 16.42 -7.98
CA LEU A 241 -20.60 15.53 -9.14
C LEU A 241 -22.04 15.07 -9.39
N PRO A 242 -22.37 14.65 -10.63
CA PRO A 242 -23.67 14.09 -10.90
C PRO A 242 -23.84 12.70 -10.27
N ASP A 243 -24.99 12.43 -9.69
CA ASP A 243 -25.40 11.06 -9.36
C ASP A 243 -25.54 10.25 -10.65
N GLY A 244 -25.16 8.96 -10.60
CA GLY A 244 -25.24 8.08 -11.75
C GLY A 244 -24.51 6.77 -11.58
N GLU A 245 -24.58 5.95 -12.63
CA GLU A 245 -23.88 4.67 -12.71
C GLU A 245 -23.11 4.61 -14.04
N TRP A 246 -21.90 4.11 -13.96
CA TRP A 246 -20.99 3.96 -15.11
C TRP A 246 -20.30 2.61 -15.03
N GLU A 247 -19.91 2.08 -16.18
CA GLU A 247 -19.20 0.81 -16.29
C GLU A 247 -18.07 0.94 -17.30
N ALA A 248 -16.91 0.35 -16.98
CA ALA A 248 -15.77 0.22 -17.87
C ALA A 248 -15.14 -1.16 -17.73
N THR A 249 -14.48 -1.63 -18.77
CA THR A 249 -13.76 -2.90 -18.76
C THR A 249 -12.40 -2.72 -19.44
N ASP A 250 -11.34 -3.04 -18.73
CA ASP A 250 -10.01 -3.18 -19.31
C ASP A 250 -9.56 -4.65 -19.23
N TYR A 251 -8.48 -5.00 -19.92
CA TYR A 251 -8.08 -6.38 -20.12
C TYR A 251 -6.61 -6.59 -19.83
N ILE A 252 -6.27 -7.68 -19.14
CA ILE A 252 -4.96 -8.26 -19.23
C ILE A 252 -4.93 -9.02 -20.56
N ASP A 253 -4.03 -8.67 -21.44
CA ASP A 253 -3.99 -9.11 -22.84
C ASP A 253 -3.19 -10.40 -23.08
N TYR A 254 -2.53 -10.91 -22.04
CA TYR A 254 -1.77 -12.16 -22.09
C TYR A 254 -1.82 -12.90 -20.76
N ASP A 255 -2.20 -14.15 -20.80
CA ASP A 255 -2.09 -15.09 -19.67
C ASP A 255 -1.02 -16.14 -19.99
N PRO A 256 0.12 -16.16 -19.29
CA PRO A 256 1.20 -17.13 -19.52
C PRO A 256 0.77 -18.60 -19.45
N ALA A 257 -0.27 -18.90 -18.66
CA ALA A 257 -0.74 -20.27 -18.46
C ALA A 257 -1.67 -20.77 -19.57
N HIS A 258 -2.46 -19.88 -20.19
CA HIS A 258 -3.50 -20.24 -21.15
C HIS A 258 -3.24 -19.73 -22.56
N GLY A 259 -2.15 -18.99 -22.79
CA GLY A 259 -1.80 -18.43 -24.09
C GLY A 259 -2.61 -17.20 -24.45
N GLU A 260 -3.05 -17.12 -25.73
CA GLU A 260 -3.84 -15.98 -26.21
C GLU A 260 -5.25 -15.98 -25.60
N GLY A 261 -5.58 -14.92 -24.88
CA GLY A 261 -6.91 -14.73 -24.31
C GLY A 261 -6.95 -13.46 -23.47
N LEU A 262 -8.05 -12.71 -23.58
CA LEU A 262 -8.26 -11.51 -22.79
C LEU A 262 -8.85 -11.87 -21.43
N VAL A 263 -8.23 -11.38 -20.35
CA VAL A 263 -8.74 -11.52 -18.97
C VAL A 263 -9.42 -10.21 -18.58
N PRO A 264 -10.77 -10.14 -18.54
CA PRO A 264 -11.48 -8.90 -18.29
C PRO A 264 -11.41 -8.48 -16.80
N ILE A 265 -11.10 -7.22 -16.58
CA ILE A 265 -11.26 -6.50 -15.33
C ILE A 265 -12.42 -5.54 -15.49
N LYS A 266 -13.53 -5.83 -14.84
CA LYS A 266 -14.76 -5.04 -14.91
C LYS A 266 -14.89 -4.13 -13.70
N VAL A 267 -15.18 -2.86 -13.94
CA VAL A 267 -15.39 -1.87 -12.89
C VAL A 267 -16.72 -1.18 -13.13
N LYS A 268 -17.65 -1.35 -12.20
CA LYS A 268 -18.87 -0.56 -12.11
C LYS A 268 -18.68 0.51 -11.06
N MET A 269 -19.07 1.72 -11.34
CA MET A 269 -19.01 2.84 -10.41
C MET A 269 -20.38 3.49 -10.27
N ARG A 270 -20.80 3.71 -9.03
CA ARG A 270 -22.00 4.48 -8.71
C ARG A 270 -21.65 5.65 -7.82
N ILE A 271 -22.09 6.84 -8.21
CA ILE A 271 -22.07 8.04 -7.38
C ILE A 271 -23.50 8.26 -6.88
N SER A 272 -23.65 8.38 -5.57
CA SER A 272 -24.93 8.66 -4.93
C SER A 272 -24.73 9.61 -3.75
N GLY A 273 -25.19 10.85 -3.90
CA GLY A 273 -24.97 11.91 -2.92
C GLY A 273 -23.50 12.17 -2.69
N ASP A 274 -23.01 11.90 -1.48
CA ASP A 274 -21.64 12.17 -1.05
C ASP A 274 -20.72 10.93 -1.03
N GLN A 275 -21.11 9.86 -1.72
CA GLN A 275 -20.40 8.57 -1.74
C GLN A 275 -20.15 8.06 -3.15
N ILE A 276 -19.02 7.36 -3.30
CA ILE A 276 -18.69 6.58 -4.47
C ILE A 276 -18.67 5.11 -4.08
N HIS A 277 -19.30 4.28 -4.88
CA HIS A 277 -19.24 2.83 -4.76
C HIS A 277 -18.66 2.21 -6.02
N TYR A 278 -17.63 1.38 -5.85
CA TYR A 278 -17.05 0.56 -6.92
C TYR A 278 -17.42 -0.90 -6.70
N ASP A 279 -17.80 -1.59 -7.79
CA ASP A 279 -18.08 -3.01 -7.82
C ASP A 279 -17.23 -3.65 -8.93
N LEU A 280 -16.33 -4.55 -8.52
CA LEU A 280 -15.45 -5.32 -9.37
C LEU A 280 -15.79 -6.82 -9.38
N SER A 281 -16.93 -7.20 -8.79
CA SER A 281 -17.34 -8.61 -8.58
C SER A 281 -17.53 -9.42 -9.87
N GLU A 282 -17.72 -8.76 -11.00
CA GLU A 282 -17.87 -9.40 -12.31
C GLU A 282 -16.55 -9.52 -13.10
N SER A 283 -15.40 -9.22 -12.49
CA SER A 283 -14.09 -9.48 -13.09
C SER A 283 -13.86 -10.98 -13.25
N ALA A 284 -12.91 -11.34 -14.14
CA ALA A 284 -12.63 -12.73 -14.48
C ALA A 284 -12.27 -13.58 -13.24
N PRO A 285 -12.47 -14.91 -13.31
CA PRO A 285 -11.89 -15.84 -12.35
C PRO A 285 -10.36 -15.67 -12.28
N ALA A 286 -9.78 -16.05 -11.13
CA ALA A 286 -8.32 -16.07 -10.97
C ALA A 286 -7.68 -16.96 -12.04
N VAL A 287 -6.56 -16.49 -12.60
CA VAL A 287 -5.80 -17.21 -13.63
C VAL A 287 -4.69 -18.06 -13.00
N ALA A 288 -4.32 -19.15 -13.64
CA ALA A 288 -3.26 -20.04 -13.18
C ALA A 288 -1.87 -19.48 -13.53
N SER A 289 -1.61 -18.23 -13.16
CA SER A 289 -0.36 -17.51 -13.33
C SER A 289 -0.19 -16.48 -12.20
N PHE A 290 0.91 -15.74 -12.23
CA PHE A 290 1.21 -14.68 -11.25
C PHE A 290 0.35 -13.41 -11.43
N LEU A 291 -0.43 -13.30 -12.53
CA LEU A 291 -1.21 -12.12 -12.91
C LEU A 291 -2.57 -12.01 -12.18
N ASN A 292 -2.57 -12.24 -10.89
CA ASN A 292 -3.72 -12.00 -10.03
C ASN A 292 -3.37 -10.94 -8.98
N SER A 293 -4.37 -10.48 -8.26
CA SER A 293 -4.23 -9.51 -7.17
C SER A 293 -4.89 -9.98 -5.90
N GLY A 294 -4.24 -9.77 -4.75
CA GLY A 294 -4.89 -9.83 -3.46
C GLY A 294 -5.82 -8.61 -3.27
N PHE A 295 -6.78 -8.73 -2.35
CA PHE A 295 -7.79 -7.69 -2.14
C PHE A 295 -7.18 -6.31 -1.79
N GLY A 296 -6.07 -6.28 -1.03
CA GLY A 296 -5.41 -5.03 -0.64
C GLY A 296 -4.85 -4.27 -1.84
N ALA A 297 -4.16 -4.96 -2.75
CA ALA A 297 -3.59 -4.35 -3.94
C ALA A 297 -4.70 -3.86 -4.91
N SER A 298 -5.77 -4.62 -5.09
CA SER A 298 -6.92 -4.18 -5.89
C SER A 298 -7.61 -2.96 -5.29
N PHE A 299 -7.82 -2.93 -3.98
CA PHE A 299 -8.33 -1.74 -3.29
C PHE A 299 -7.41 -0.53 -3.48
N SER A 300 -6.09 -0.75 -3.42
CA SER A 300 -5.12 0.31 -3.72
C SER A 300 -5.26 0.83 -5.15
N GLY A 301 -5.51 -0.03 -6.13
CA GLY A 301 -5.80 0.37 -7.51
C GLY A 301 -7.03 1.27 -7.62
N VAL A 302 -8.10 0.92 -6.91
CA VAL A 302 -9.32 1.75 -6.82
C VAL A 302 -9.02 3.11 -6.19
N VAL A 303 -8.29 3.12 -5.08
CA VAL A 303 -7.92 4.36 -4.37
C VAL A 303 -7.02 5.24 -5.23
N ALA A 304 -5.96 4.69 -5.82
CA ALA A 304 -5.01 5.44 -6.63
C ALA A 304 -5.66 6.01 -7.90
N GLY A 305 -6.46 5.19 -8.60
CA GLY A 305 -7.21 5.62 -9.77
C GLY A 305 -8.16 6.77 -9.45
N THR A 306 -8.92 6.67 -8.35
CA THR A 306 -9.84 7.72 -7.90
C THR A 306 -9.08 8.97 -7.48
N LYS A 307 -8.03 8.82 -6.66
CA LYS A 307 -7.23 9.94 -6.14
C LYS A 307 -6.63 10.82 -7.21
N THR A 308 -6.30 10.26 -8.37
CA THR A 308 -5.77 11.01 -9.52
C THR A 308 -6.73 12.14 -9.98
N PHE A 309 -8.04 11.94 -9.83
CA PHE A 309 -9.05 12.93 -10.14
C PHE A 309 -9.37 13.91 -9.00
N PHE A 310 -8.89 13.62 -7.80
CA PHE A 310 -9.03 14.46 -6.61
C PHE A 310 -7.66 14.84 -6.00
N PRO A 311 -6.75 15.46 -6.76
CA PRO A 311 -5.38 15.71 -6.31
C PRO A 311 -5.31 16.60 -5.06
N ASP A 312 -6.28 17.50 -4.88
CA ASP A 312 -6.30 18.50 -3.80
C ASP A 312 -6.76 17.92 -2.45
N ILE A 313 -7.31 16.71 -2.42
CA ILE A 313 -7.75 16.06 -1.19
C ILE A 313 -6.60 15.25 -0.60
N PRO A 314 -6.18 15.45 0.65
CA PRO A 314 -5.20 14.58 1.30
C PRO A 314 -5.66 13.13 1.31
N LEU A 315 -4.73 12.18 1.40
CA LEU A 315 -5.02 10.75 1.39
C LEU A 315 -4.78 10.14 2.76
N ASN A 316 -5.84 9.62 3.36
CA ASN A 316 -5.83 8.83 4.58
C ASN A 316 -7.15 8.04 4.70
N SER A 317 -7.40 7.38 5.82
CA SER A 317 -8.63 6.62 6.03
C SER A 317 -9.92 7.45 5.93
N GLY A 318 -9.86 8.77 6.11
CA GLY A 318 -11.00 9.66 5.86
C GLY A 318 -11.42 9.68 4.40
N PHE A 319 -10.46 9.65 3.46
CA PHE A 319 -10.76 9.52 2.04
C PHE A 319 -11.43 8.16 1.73
N TYR A 320 -10.94 7.08 2.36
CA TYR A 320 -11.49 5.74 2.14
C TYR A 320 -12.93 5.60 2.65
N ARG A 321 -13.33 6.37 3.68
CA ARG A 321 -14.72 6.36 4.20
C ARG A 321 -15.75 6.92 3.22
N ALA A 322 -15.33 7.77 2.27
CA ALA A 322 -16.19 8.30 1.20
C ALA A 322 -16.29 7.36 -0.01
N ILE A 323 -15.46 6.31 -0.03
CA ILE A 323 -15.36 5.34 -1.13
C ILE A 323 -15.62 3.95 -0.57
N THR A 324 -16.55 3.23 -1.18
CA THR A 324 -16.79 1.81 -0.88
C THR A 324 -16.39 0.96 -2.08
N CYS A 325 -15.89 -0.24 -1.82
CA CYS A 325 -15.44 -1.15 -2.87
C CYS A 325 -15.93 -2.57 -2.57
N ASP A 326 -16.55 -3.21 -3.56
CA ASP A 326 -16.85 -4.63 -3.59
C ASP A 326 -15.93 -5.29 -4.63
N LEU A 327 -15.00 -6.13 -4.17
CA LEU A 327 -14.11 -6.90 -5.04
C LEU A 327 -14.67 -8.26 -5.42
N GLY A 328 -15.88 -8.60 -4.97
CA GLY A 328 -16.48 -9.91 -5.13
C GLY A 328 -15.85 -10.99 -4.23
N PRO A 329 -16.22 -12.26 -4.44
CA PRO A 329 -15.70 -13.37 -3.66
C PRO A 329 -14.21 -13.63 -3.95
N GLU A 330 -13.54 -14.31 -3.05
CA GLU A 330 -12.23 -14.89 -3.34
C GLU A 330 -12.30 -15.86 -4.53
N GLY A 331 -11.22 -15.91 -5.30
CA GLY A 331 -11.12 -16.73 -6.51
C GLY A 331 -11.32 -15.94 -7.81
N THR A 332 -11.38 -14.62 -7.74
CA THR A 332 -11.32 -13.75 -8.93
C THR A 332 -9.92 -13.17 -9.12
N VAL A 333 -9.63 -12.69 -10.34
CA VAL A 333 -8.33 -12.09 -10.69
C VAL A 333 -8.03 -10.83 -9.86
N VAL A 334 -9.05 -10.14 -9.34
CA VAL A 334 -8.94 -8.94 -8.50
C VAL A 334 -9.04 -9.24 -6.99
N ASN A 335 -9.37 -10.46 -6.62
CA ASN A 335 -9.48 -10.92 -5.23
C ASN A 335 -9.08 -12.40 -5.14
N ALA A 336 -7.84 -12.67 -5.50
CA ALA A 336 -7.29 -14.02 -5.41
C ALA A 336 -6.99 -14.36 -3.95
N GLY A 337 -7.58 -15.45 -3.48
CA GLY A 337 -7.32 -16.00 -2.16
C GLY A 337 -6.05 -16.88 -2.14
N TRP A 338 -5.59 -17.20 -0.93
CA TRP A 338 -4.50 -18.16 -0.75
C TRP A 338 -4.91 -19.54 -1.33
N PRO A 339 -4.01 -20.26 -2.04
CA PRO A 339 -2.59 -20.00 -2.28
C PRO A 339 -2.27 -19.46 -3.69
N VAL A 340 -3.21 -18.83 -4.38
CA VAL A 340 -3.05 -18.37 -5.77
C VAL A 340 -1.93 -17.33 -5.87
N ALA A 341 -1.06 -17.45 -6.89
CA ALA A 341 0.04 -16.51 -7.15
C ALA A 341 -0.47 -15.09 -7.45
N VAL A 342 0.20 -14.05 -6.89
CA VAL A 342 -0.25 -12.66 -6.96
C VAL A 342 0.85 -11.63 -7.18
N THR A 343 2.10 -12.05 -7.37
CA THR A 343 3.24 -11.12 -7.46
C THR A 343 3.15 -10.19 -8.67
N GLY A 344 2.53 -10.64 -9.76
CA GLY A 344 2.34 -9.86 -10.98
C GLY A 344 1.18 -8.85 -10.94
N PHE A 345 0.62 -8.55 -9.78
CA PHE A 345 -0.54 -7.68 -9.65
C PHE A 345 -0.36 -6.30 -10.31
N CYS A 346 0.84 -5.72 -10.26
CA CYS A 346 1.13 -4.42 -10.87
C CYS A 346 1.01 -4.46 -12.39
N SER A 347 1.60 -5.46 -13.05
CA SER A 347 1.52 -5.64 -14.51
C SER A 347 0.18 -6.25 -14.97
N GLY A 348 -0.67 -6.57 -14.03
CA GLY A 348 -1.98 -7.20 -14.24
C GLY A 348 -3.12 -6.35 -13.67
N PRO A 349 -3.85 -6.85 -12.66
CA PRO A 349 -5.11 -6.26 -12.22
C PRO A 349 -5.01 -4.81 -11.75
N TYR A 350 -3.95 -4.41 -11.04
CA TYR A 350 -3.82 -3.07 -10.46
C TYR A 350 -3.92 -1.98 -11.54
N GLU A 351 -3.12 -2.09 -12.59
CA GLU A 351 -3.12 -1.09 -13.67
C GLU A 351 -4.39 -1.12 -14.50
N LYS A 352 -4.99 -2.30 -14.69
CA LYS A 352 -6.24 -2.43 -15.42
C LYS A 352 -7.43 -1.86 -14.63
N ILE A 353 -7.41 -2.00 -13.30
CA ILE A 353 -8.36 -1.31 -12.41
C ILE A 353 -8.20 0.21 -12.57
N MET A 354 -6.96 0.73 -12.52
CA MET A 354 -6.71 2.16 -12.69
C MET A 354 -7.17 2.66 -14.06
N SER A 355 -6.84 1.95 -15.13
CA SER A 355 -7.22 2.33 -16.50
C SER A 355 -8.73 2.36 -16.68
N ALA A 356 -9.44 1.34 -16.19
CA ALA A 356 -10.91 1.33 -16.22
C ALA A 356 -11.51 2.51 -15.41
N ILE A 357 -10.94 2.80 -14.24
CA ILE A 357 -11.35 3.95 -13.42
C ILE A 357 -11.07 5.27 -14.14
N PHE A 358 -9.95 5.39 -14.84
CA PHE A 358 -9.64 6.59 -15.65
C PHE A 358 -10.66 6.78 -16.77
N GLU A 359 -11.12 5.72 -17.43
CA GLU A 359 -12.18 5.79 -18.42
C GLU A 359 -13.50 6.31 -17.80
N LEU A 360 -13.91 5.75 -16.65
CA LEU A 360 -15.10 6.20 -15.92
C LEU A 360 -15.03 7.68 -15.57
N TRP A 361 -13.92 8.12 -14.95
CA TRP A 361 -13.74 9.51 -14.57
C TRP A 361 -13.59 10.46 -15.77
N SER A 362 -13.01 9.99 -16.87
CA SER A 362 -12.91 10.77 -18.11
C SER A 362 -14.28 11.08 -18.72
N THR A 363 -15.27 10.22 -18.48
CA THR A 363 -16.66 10.46 -18.89
C THR A 363 -17.34 11.54 -18.04
N ILE A 364 -17.02 11.59 -16.73
CA ILE A 364 -17.61 12.53 -15.77
C ILE A 364 -16.86 13.88 -15.78
N MET A 365 -15.54 13.83 -15.90
CA MET A 365 -14.64 14.99 -15.89
C MET A 365 -13.78 15.00 -17.17
N PRO A 366 -14.35 15.26 -18.35
CA PRO A 366 -13.62 15.17 -19.63
C PRO A 366 -12.46 16.16 -19.73
N GLU A 367 -12.48 17.26 -18.98
CA GLU A 367 -11.37 18.22 -18.91
C GLU A 367 -10.14 17.64 -18.18
N ARG A 368 -10.30 16.56 -17.40
CA ARG A 368 -9.24 15.83 -16.70
C ARG A 368 -8.91 14.48 -17.35
N ALA A 369 -9.55 14.17 -18.48
CA ALA A 369 -9.34 12.92 -19.19
C ALA A 369 -7.87 12.69 -19.53
N ILE A 370 -7.42 11.45 -19.34
CA ILE A 370 -6.10 10.93 -19.71
C ILE A 370 -6.33 9.81 -20.72
N ALA A 371 -5.68 9.84 -21.87
CA ALA A 371 -5.93 8.90 -22.96
C ALA A 371 -5.56 7.45 -22.59
N CYS A 372 -4.48 7.26 -21.87
CA CYS A 372 -4.09 5.98 -21.25
C CYS A 372 -3.00 6.22 -20.19
N SER A 373 -2.79 5.27 -19.32
CA SER A 373 -1.57 5.15 -18.53
C SER A 373 -0.62 4.15 -19.19
N PHE A 374 0.67 4.31 -18.96
CA PHE A 374 1.64 3.28 -19.30
C PHE A 374 1.51 2.12 -18.31
N ASN A 375 1.53 0.92 -18.81
CA ASN A 375 1.64 -0.26 -17.98
C ASN A 375 3.08 -0.45 -17.54
N LEU A 376 3.27 -0.79 -16.28
CA LEU A 376 4.57 -1.00 -15.68
C LEU A 376 5.17 -2.32 -16.14
N GLU A 377 6.39 -2.27 -16.67
CA GLU A 377 7.17 -3.45 -17.00
C GLU A 377 8.37 -3.59 -16.07
N TYR A 378 8.72 -4.83 -15.78
CA TYR A 378 9.87 -5.16 -14.94
C TYR A 378 10.88 -5.98 -15.73
N LEU A 379 12.14 -5.59 -15.66
CA LEU A 379 13.26 -6.44 -16.05
C LEU A 379 14.09 -6.79 -14.82
N LEU A 380 13.97 -8.04 -14.37
CA LEU A 380 14.77 -8.55 -13.27
C LEU A 380 15.77 -9.58 -13.81
N VAL A 381 17.05 -9.33 -13.56
CA VAL A 381 18.15 -10.23 -13.92
C VAL A 381 18.99 -10.48 -12.68
N GLY A 382 19.15 -11.74 -12.31
CA GLY A 382 19.95 -12.11 -11.17
C GLY A 382 20.81 -13.34 -11.42
N GLY A 383 21.87 -13.47 -10.65
CA GLY A 383 22.79 -14.61 -10.77
C GLY A 383 24.05 -14.46 -9.91
N ARG A 384 25.05 -15.28 -10.19
CA ARG A 384 26.35 -15.19 -9.54
C ARG A 384 27.30 -14.31 -10.35
N ASP A 385 27.93 -13.33 -9.69
CA ASP A 385 28.90 -12.44 -10.33
C ASP A 385 30.27 -13.14 -10.45
N GLY A 386 30.55 -13.66 -11.65
CA GLY A 386 31.85 -14.30 -11.94
C GLY A 386 33.03 -13.32 -12.00
N ARG A 387 32.79 -12.00 -12.10
CA ARG A 387 33.85 -10.98 -12.19
C ARG A 387 34.59 -10.78 -10.87
N LYS A 388 33.92 -10.97 -9.75
CA LYS A 388 34.49 -10.80 -8.41
C LYS A 388 35.21 -12.04 -7.90
N GLY A 389 35.06 -13.20 -8.56
CA GLY A 389 35.70 -14.46 -8.17
C GLY A 389 35.19 -15.11 -6.88
N ASP A 390 34.33 -14.46 -6.12
CA ASP A 390 33.73 -14.94 -4.88
C ASP A 390 32.36 -15.59 -5.07
N GLY A 391 31.82 -15.54 -6.31
CA GLY A 391 30.50 -16.07 -6.64
C GLY A 391 29.36 -15.32 -5.93
N SER A 392 29.58 -14.06 -5.53
CA SER A 392 28.56 -13.23 -4.89
C SER A 392 27.32 -13.13 -5.79
N PHE A 393 26.16 -13.12 -5.17
CA PHE A 393 24.89 -12.93 -5.85
C PHE A 393 24.78 -11.46 -6.31
N PHE A 394 24.32 -11.25 -7.54
CA PHE A 394 23.90 -9.93 -8.01
C PHE A 394 22.45 -9.97 -8.46
N MET A 395 21.79 -8.83 -8.40
CA MET A 395 20.49 -8.60 -9.00
C MET A 395 20.49 -7.24 -9.69
N TRP A 396 19.97 -7.24 -10.91
CA TRP A 396 19.64 -6.05 -11.67
C TRP A 396 18.11 -5.94 -11.70
N TYR A 397 17.61 -4.79 -11.36
CA TYR A 397 16.20 -4.48 -11.35
C TYR A 397 16.00 -3.18 -12.13
N ASP A 398 15.22 -3.24 -13.17
CA ASP A 398 14.93 -2.10 -14.02
C ASP A 398 13.43 -1.92 -14.17
N TRP A 399 12.95 -0.74 -13.87
CA TRP A 399 11.57 -0.35 -14.05
C TRP A 399 11.45 0.45 -15.32
N MET A 400 10.77 -0.13 -16.30
CA MET A 400 10.46 0.58 -17.51
C MET A 400 9.19 1.38 -17.28
N VAL A 401 9.34 2.63 -16.86
CA VAL A 401 8.24 3.58 -16.68
C VAL A 401 8.03 4.29 -18.01
N GLY A 402 6.87 4.12 -18.62
CA GLY A 402 6.51 4.78 -19.88
C GLY A 402 5.87 6.16 -19.65
N GLY A 403 5.52 6.78 -20.76
CA GLY A 403 4.85 8.09 -20.73
C GLY A 403 3.35 7.97 -20.41
N TRP A 404 2.78 9.06 -19.96
CA TRP A 404 1.34 9.20 -19.80
C TRP A 404 0.70 9.62 -21.12
N GLY A 405 -0.51 9.17 -21.39
CA GLY A 405 -1.28 9.54 -22.57
C GLY A 405 -1.63 11.02 -22.64
N GLY A 406 -2.04 11.45 -23.82
CA GLY A 406 -2.50 12.82 -24.04
C GLY A 406 -3.69 13.20 -23.15
N ARG A 407 -3.80 14.47 -22.83
CA ARG A 407 -4.88 15.07 -22.05
C ARG A 407 -5.55 16.16 -22.86
N ASN A 408 -6.72 16.60 -22.44
CA ASN A 408 -7.43 17.66 -23.13
C ASN A 408 -6.54 18.92 -23.29
N GLY A 409 -6.23 19.27 -24.55
CA GLY A 409 -5.38 20.41 -24.90
C GLY A 409 -3.92 20.33 -24.47
N LYS A 410 -3.41 19.12 -24.11
CA LYS A 410 -2.02 18.89 -23.69
C LYS A 410 -1.52 17.57 -24.23
N ASP A 411 -0.27 17.54 -24.66
CA ASP A 411 0.43 16.32 -25.00
C ASP A 411 0.62 15.44 -23.76
N GLY A 412 0.83 14.15 -23.98
CA GLY A 412 1.27 13.23 -22.94
C GLY A 412 2.64 13.62 -22.40
N THR A 413 2.92 13.24 -21.15
CA THR A 413 4.24 13.45 -20.56
C THR A 413 5.15 12.29 -20.90
N ASN A 414 6.43 12.56 -21.16
CA ASN A 414 7.45 11.52 -21.26
C ASN A 414 7.62 10.80 -19.91
N CYS A 415 8.37 9.69 -19.92
CA CYS A 415 8.75 8.97 -18.71
C CYS A 415 9.20 9.95 -17.61
N THR A 416 8.55 9.88 -16.47
CA THR A 416 8.85 10.73 -15.31
C THR A 416 9.00 9.89 -14.06
#